data_9c6cc7482ee41e3cae2112a401fc5be8
#
_entry.id   9c6cc7482ee41e3cae2112a401fc5be8
#
_cell.length_a   1.000
_cell.length_b   1.000
_cell.length_c   1.000
_cell.angle_alpha   90.00
_cell.angle_beta   90.00
_cell.angle_gamma   90.00
#
_symmetry.space_group_name_H-M   'P 1'
#
loop_
_entity.id
_entity.type
_entity.pdbx_description
1 polymer ?
#
loop_
_entity_poly.entity_id
_entity_poly.type
_entity_poly.pdbx_seq_one_letter_code
_entity_poly.pdbx_strand_id
1 'polypeptide(L)'
;MKQSIVAVLIGTAGLMSLPGLAAEKGQILVLLSSETTLPLQNGKTTEVGYYLNEFGVPAKALVDAGYELVLATPKGNAPKVDKNSVSPQYFGGQASEMAKVQAFVAKLPGINDTLSLDEVLTSGLDSYKAVFIPGGHAPLIDLANNPKVGEILKHFNKQGKPTAAICHGPITLLAAQQNPMAYQQSWVNGKPVAADGWIYAGYKMTIFSNSEEAVFEQSLNGEKLTYYPAKAMSFAGGAMQFSADWQSNVVVDRELITGQNPFSDKALAAALLQKLAEKR
;
A
#
# COMPACT_ATOMS: atom_id res chain seq x y z
N MET A 1 -47.99 -54.80 36.77
CA MET A 1 -47.58 -53.37 36.76
C MET A 1 -46.25 -53.25 36.01
N LYS A 2 -46.31 -52.85 34.74
CA LYS A 2 -45.09 -52.63 33.89
C LYS A 2 -44.84 -51.15 33.79
N GLN A 3 -43.68 -50.70 34.31
CA GLN A 3 -43.22 -49.32 34.21
C GLN A 3 -42.43 -49.18 32.90
N SER A 4 -42.92 -48.35 31.98
CA SER A 4 -42.20 -47.95 30.77
C SER A 4 -41.29 -46.75 31.08
N ILE A 5 -39.97 -46.92 30.86
CA ILE A 5 -38.99 -45.86 30.95
C ILE A 5 -38.90 -45.21 29.56
N VAL A 6 -39.25 -43.94 29.48
CA VAL A 6 -39.04 -43.10 28.28
C VAL A 6 -37.65 -42.48 28.36
N ALA A 7 -36.75 -42.89 27.48
CA ALA A 7 -35.44 -42.27 27.33
C ALA A 7 -35.57 -41.03 26.43
N VAL A 8 -35.29 -39.85 27.00
CA VAL A 8 -35.19 -38.58 26.26
C VAL A 8 -33.77 -38.49 25.71
N LEU A 9 -33.61 -38.60 24.41
CA LEU A 9 -32.38 -38.32 23.70
C LEU A 9 -32.26 -36.78 23.53
N ILE A 10 -31.37 -36.15 24.30
CA ILE A 10 -30.97 -34.77 24.09
C ILE A 10 -29.90 -34.76 22.98
N GLY A 11 -30.32 -34.39 21.77
CA GLY A 11 -29.42 -34.17 20.65
C GLY A 11 -28.64 -32.87 20.87
N THR A 12 -27.37 -32.99 21.18
CA THR A 12 -26.44 -31.85 21.13
C THR A 12 -26.15 -31.52 19.67
N ALA A 13 -26.79 -30.44 19.16
CA ALA A 13 -26.41 -29.86 17.88
C ALA A 13 -25.03 -29.22 18.04
N GLY A 14 -23.98 -29.94 17.64
CA GLY A 14 -22.64 -29.41 17.52
C GLY A 14 -22.66 -28.35 16.42
N LEU A 15 -22.42 -27.09 16.80
CA LEU A 15 -22.04 -26.03 15.85
C LEU A 15 -20.74 -26.48 15.20
N MET A 16 -20.82 -27.04 13.99
CA MET A 16 -19.67 -27.17 13.12
C MET A 16 -19.29 -25.75 12.67
N SER A 17 -18.30 -25.16 13.32
CA SER A 17 -17.56 -24.03 12.76
C SER A 17 -16.94 -24.52 11.45
N LEU A 18 -17.41 -23.97 10.33
CA LEU A 18 -16.75 -24.16 9.04
C LEU A 18 -15.28 -23.71 9.24
N PRO A 19 -14.30 -24.55 8.89
CA PRO A 19 -12.91 -24.09 8.87
C PRO A 19 -12.86 -22.95 7.87
N GLY A 20 -12.46 -21.76 8.32
CA GLY A 20 -12.11 -20.67 7.42
C GLY A 20 -11.11 -21.24 6.42
N LEU A 21 -11.38 -21.08 5.12
CA LEU A 21 -10.43 -21.42 4.08
C LEU A 21 -9.13 -20.68 4.42
N ALA A 22 -8.16 -21.42 4.95
CA ALA A 22 -6.82 -20.89 5.12
C ALA A 22 -6.34 -20.45 3.74
N ALA A 23 -5.76 -19.27 3.64
CA ALA A 23 -5.24 -18.76 2.39
C ALA A 23 -4.29 -19.79 1.77
N GLU A 24 -4.66 -20.37 0.64
CA GLU A 24 -3.93 -21.48 0.02
C GLU A 24 -2.49 -21.08 -0.35
N LYS A 25 -2.25 -19.78 -0.62
CA LYS A 25 -0.95 -19.27 -1.09
C LYS A 25 -0.17 -18.42 -0.07
N GLY A 26 -0.77 -18.12 1.08
CA GLY A 26 -0.13 -17.35 2.15
C GLY A 26 -0.59 -15.89 2.21
N GLN A 27 0.11 -15.09 3.02
CA GLN A 27 -0.30 -13.75 3.38
C GLN A 27 0.52 -12.68 2.65
N ILE A 28 -0.14 -11.57 2.28
CA ILE A 28 0.48 -10.34 1.76
C ILE A 28 0.24 -9.23 2.77
N LEU A 29 1.32 -8.60 3.24
CA LEU A 29 1.23 -7.41 4.07
C LEU A 29 0.87 -6.21 3.20
N VAL A 30 -0.17 -5.47 3.56
CA VAL A 30 -0.55 -4.21 2.89
C VAL A 30 -0.31 -3.05 3.86
N LEU A 31 0.57 -2.13 3.49
CA LEU A 31 0.84 -0.93 4.28
C LEU A 31 0.02 0.25 3.77
N LEU A 32 -0.84 0.79 4.61
CA LEU A 32 -1.66 1.96 4.36
C LEU A 32 -1.31 3.06 5.36
N SER A 33 -1.57 4.33 5.02
CA SER A 33 -1.37 5.45 5.94
C SER A 33 -2.46 5.52 7.01
N SER A 34 -2.08 5.97 8.21
CA SER A 34 -2.99 6.35 9.28
C SER A 34 -3.58 7.75 9.11
N GLU A 35 -3.00 8.55 8.23
CA GLU A 35 -3.25 9.99 8.13
C GLU A 35 -4.19 10.33 6.98
N THR A 36 -4.86 11.48 7.12
CA THR A 36 -5.86 11.93 6.15
C THR A 36 -5.70 13.39 5.75
N THR A 37 -4.69 14.08 6.29
CA THR A 37 -4.48 15.50 6.10
C THR A 37 -3.03 15.79 5.71
N LEU A 38 -2.83 16.13 4.44
CA LEU A 38 -1.53 16.45 3.87
C LEU A 38 -1.19 17.93 4.10
N PRO A 39 -0.05 18.24 4.74
CA PRO A 39 0.46 19.61 4.82
C PRO A 39 0.91 20.11 3.44
N LEU A 40 0.56 21.33 3.14
CA LEU A 40 1.00 22.07 1.94
C LEU A 40 1.96 23.20 2.33
N GLN A 41 2.58 23.81 1.34
CA GLN A 41 3.31 25.06 1.56
C GLN A 41 2.35 26.12 2.15
N ASN A 42 2.91 27.14 2.84
CA ASN A 42 2.14 28.22 3.48
C ASN A 42 1.22 27.78 4.65
N GLY A 43 1.43 26.59 5.21
CA GLY A 43 0.69 26.11 6.36
C GLY A 43 -0.75 25.69 6.06
N LYS A 44 -1.14 25.60 4.79
CA LYS A 44 -2.42 25.01 4.38
C LYS A 44 -2.36 23.49 4.40
N THR A 45 -3.52 22.87 4.26
CA THR A 45 -3.67 21.41 4.24
C THR A 45 -4.70 20.99 3.20
N THR A 46 -4.65 19.72 2.77
CA THR A 46 -5.68 19.11 1.95
C THR A 46 -6.03 17.72 2.47
N GLU A 47 -7.29 17.30 2.28
CA GLU A 47 -7.70 15.93 2.59
C GLU A 47 -7.08 14.96 1.59
N VAL A 48 -6.58 13.84 2.09
CA VAL A 48 -5.98 12.76 1.29
C VAL A 48 -6.34 11.40 1.89
N GLY A 49 -6.04 10.35 1.14
CA GLY A 49 -6.22 8.97 1.57
C GLY A 49 -5.57 8.02 0.57
N TYR A 50 -5.90 6.73 0.65
CA TYR A 50 -5.52 5.79 -0.40
C TYR A 50 -6.39 5.96 -1.64
N TYR A 51 -5.82 5.78 -2.83
CA TYR A 51 -6.58 5.78 -4.08
C TYR A 51 -7.30 4.45 -4.25
N LEU A 52 -8.61 4.52 -4.52
CA LEU A 52 -9.51 3.36 -4.54
C LEU A 52 -9.06 2.27 -5.51
N ASN A 53 -8.73 2.63 -6.75
CA ASN A 53 -8.29 1.65 -7.76
C ASN A 53 -6.88 1.13 -7.47
N GLU A 54 -5.96 1.99 -7.00
CA GLU A 54 -4.58 1.62 -6.71
C GLU A 54 -4.47 0.63 -5.56
N PHE A 55 -5.39 0.68 -4.62
CA PHE A 55 -5.53 -0.34 -3.58
C PHE A 55 -6.43 -1.49 -4.03
N GLY A 56 -7.66 -1.18 -4.42
CA GLY A 56 -8.71 -2.18 -4.59
C GLY A 56 -8.50 -3.12 -5.78
N VAL A 57 -7.95 -2.63 -6.91
CA VAL A 57 -7.71 -3.49 -8.08
C VAL A 57 -6.60 -4.50 -7.82
N PRO A 58 -5.40 -4.13 -7.33
CA PRO A 58 -4.39 -5.12 -6.96
C PRO A 58 -4.82 -6.01 -5.79
N ALA A 59 -5.47 -5.45 -4.77
CA ALA A 59 -5.97 -6.22 -3.63
C ALA A 59 -6.94 -7.31 -4.07
N LYS A 60 -7.89 -6.98 -4.95
CA LYS A 60 -8.82 -7.95 -5.51
C LYS A 60 -8.11 -9.03 -6.30
N ALA A 61 -7.16 -8.67 -7.14
CA ALA A 61 -6.38 -9.62 -7.93
C ALA A 61 -5.59 -10.61 -7.05
N LEU A 62 -5.01 -10.14 -5.94
CA LEU A 62 -4.30 -10.97 -4.98
C LEU A 62 -5.25 -11.95 -4.25
N VAL A 63 -6.40 -11.46 -3.80
CA VAL A 63 -7.43 -12.31 -3.14
C VAL A 63 -7.99 -13.34 -4.11
N ASP A 64 -8.33 -12.93 -5.34
CA ASP A 64 -8.81 -13.86 -6.39
C ASP A 64 -7.76 -14.92 -6.75
N ALA A 65 -6.47 -14.60 -6.58
CA ALA A 65 -5.37 -15.55 -6.77
C ALA A 65 -5.11 -16.47 -5.56
N GLY A 66 -5.85 -16.33 -4.44
CA GLY A 66 -5.78 -17.19 -3.25
C GLY A 66 -4.83 -16.68 -2.17
N TYR A 67 -4.43 -15.40 -2.18
CA TYR A 67 -3.68 -14.78 -1.07
C TYR A 67 -4.62 -14.13 -0.06
N GLU A 68 -4.23 -14.17 1.20
CA GLU A 68 -4.84 -13.38 2.27
C GLU A 68 -4.16 -12.02 2.38
N LEU A 69 -4.92 -10.96 2.60
CA LEU A 69 -4.37 -9.63 2.84
C LEU A 69 -4.39 -9.32 4.34
N VAL A 70 -3.25 -8.93 4.86
CA VAL A 70 -3.10 -8.41 6.23
C VAL A 70 -2.87 -6.91 6.10
N LEU A 71 -3.85 -6.13 6.56
CA LEU A 71 -3.83 -4.67 6.45
C LEU A 71 -3.18 -4.06 7.68
N ALA A 72 -2.25 -3.15 7.49
CA ALA A 72 -1.60 -2.44 8.58
C ALA A 72 -1.47 -0.94 8.29
N THR A 73 -1.61 -0.15 9.35
CA THR A 73 -1.33 1.28 9.35
C THR A 73 -0.38 1.62 10.51
N PRO A 74 0.33 2.74 10.49
CA PRO A 74 1.21 3.12 11.59
C PRO A 74 0.57 3.06 12.98
N LYS A 75 -0.72 3.42 13.10
CA LYS A 75 -1.45 3.52 14.37
C LYS A 75 -2.46 2.39 14.60
N GLY A 76 -2.68 1.49 13.65
CA GLY A 76 -3.72 0.45 13.74
C GLY A 76 -5.15 0.98 13.53
N ASN A 77 -5.30 2.16 12.94
CA ASN A 77 -6.63 2.74 12.67
C ASN A 77 -7.08 2.48 11.24
N ALA A 78 -8.39 2.59 11.01
CA ALA A 78 -8.97 2.46 9.67
C ALA A 78 -8.39 3.52 8.70
N PRO A 79 -7.80 3.11 7.57
CA PRO A 79 -7.35 4.04 6.54
C PRO A 79 -8.55 4.69 5.84
N LYS A 80 -8.36 5.86 5.27
CA LYS A 80 -9.41 6.58 4.53
C LYS A 80 -9.16 6.50 3.03
N VAL A 81 -10.24 6.35 2.27
CA VAL A 81 -10.20 6.51 0.82
C VAL A 81 -10.06 8.00 0.45
N ASP A 82 -9.21 8.30 -0.51
CA ASP A 82 -9.16 9.62 -1.12
C ASP A 82 -10.40 9.81 -2.00
N LYS A 83 -11.18 10.85 -1.71
CA LYS A 83 -12.43 11.14 -2.43
C LYS A 83 -12.21 11.37 -3.93
N ASN A 84 -11.06 11.92 -4.31
CA ASN A 84 -10.70 12.17 -5.72
C ASN A 84 -10.53 10.86 -6.51
N SER A 85 -10.22 9.75 -5.83
CA SER A 85 -10.09 8.43 -6.45
C SER A 85 -11.42 7.74 -6.74
N VAL A 86 -12.52 8.22 -6.15
CA VAL A 86 -13.87 7.67 -6.35
C VAL A 86 -14.47 8.25 -7.63
N SER A 87 -13.88 7.86 -8.75
CA SER A 87 -14.27 8.32 -10.08
C SER A 87 -14.19 7.20 -11.11
N PRO A 88 -15.19 7.02 -11.98
CA PRO A 88 -15.18 6.00 -13.03
C PRO A 88 -13.97 6.08 -13.97
N GLN A 89 -13.33 7.24 -14.12
CA GLN A 89 -12.15 7.42 -14.98
C GLN A 89 -11.02 6.45 -14.64
N TYR A 90 -10.83 6.12 -13.37
CA TYR A 90 -9.81 5.17 -12.90
C TYR A 90 -10.21 3.70 -13.10
N PHE A 91 -11.43 3.46 -13.61
CA PHE A 91 -12.02 2.15 -13.87
C PHE A 91 -12.41 1.99 -15.34
N GLY A 92 -11.67 2.64 -16.25
CA GLY A 92 -11.96 2.61 -17.69
C GLY A 92 -13.28 3.28 -18.07
N GLY A 93 -13.74 4.26 -17.30
CA GLY A 93 -15.02 4.96 -17.48
C GLY A 93 -16.23 4.18 -16.96
N GLN A 94 -16.05 3.04 -16.30
CA GLN A 94 -17.13 2.13 -15.91
C GLN A 94 -17.51 2.31 -14.43
N ALA A 95 -18.63 2.98 -14.16
CA ALA A 95 -19.15 3.17 -12.80
C ALA A 95 -19.48 1.84 -12.09
N SER A 96 -19.89 0.82 -12.84
CA SER A 96 -20.14 -0.52 -12.29
C SER A 96 -18.88 -1.21 -11.77
N GLU A 97 -17.74 -1.06 -12.46
CA GLU A 97 -16.46 -1.61 -11.98
C GLU A 97 -15.97 -0.86 -10.75
N MET A 98 -16.10 0.46 -10.73
CA MET A 98 -15.82 1.25 -9.53
C MET A 98 -16.64 0.77 -8.33
N ALA A 99 -17.96 0.62 -8.51
CA ALA A 99 -18.86 0.16 -7.44
C ALA A 99 -18.49 -1.25 -6.93
N LYS A 100 -18.10 -2.18 -7.81
CA LYS A 100 -17.63 -3.51 -7.43
C LYS A 100 -16.37 -3.45 -6.56
N VAL A 101 -15.40 -2.61 -6.95
CA VAL A 101 -14.15 -2.45 -6.19
C VAL A 101 -14.42 -1.76 -4.86
N GLN A 102 -15.30 -0.74 -4.81
CA GLN A 102 -15.71 -0.14 -3.53
C GLN A 102 -16.35 -1.17 -2.59
N ALA A 103 -17.29 -1.97 -3.11
CA ALA A 103 -17.95 -2.99 -2.32
C ALA A 103 -17.00 -4.10 -1.85
N PHE A 104 -15.99 -4.43 -2.65
CA PHE A 104 -14.93 -5.37 -2.27
C PHE A 104 -14.07 -4.80 -1.14
N VAL A 105 -13.55 -3.58 -1.29
CA VAL A 105 -12.70 -2.94 -0.27
C VAL A 105 -13.45 -2.77 1.05
N ALA A 106 -14.73 -2.35 1.00
CA ALA A 106 -15.55 -2.18 2.21
C ALA A 106 -15.78 -3.47 3.00
N LYS A 107 -15.58 -4.64 2.36
CA LYS A 107 -15.74 -5.96 2.97
C LYS A 107 -14.42 -6.66 3.29
N LEU A 108 -13.28 -6.03 2.98
CA LEU A 108 -11.99 -6.63 3.29
C LEU A 108 -11.83 -6.82 4.81
N PRO A 109 -11.43 -8.02 5.26
CA PRO A 109 -11.07 -8.23 6.64
C PRO A 109 -10.01 -7.23 7.09
N GLY A 110 -10.19 -6.62 8.25
CA GLY A 110 -9.24 -5.67 8.82
C GLY A 110 -9.29 -4.25 8.24
N ILE A 111 -10.16 -3.91 7.26
CA ILE A 111 -10.19 -2.55 6.68
C ILE A 111 -10.62 -1.49 7.70
N ASN A 112 -11.44 -1.86 8.67
CA ASN A 112 -11.90 -0.97 9.73
C ASN A 112 -11.11 -1.12 11.04
N ASP A 113 -10.22 -2.11 11.12
CA ASP A 113 -9.45 -2.48 12.30
C ASP A 113 -8.12 -3.08 11.86
N THR A 114 -7.23 -2.23 11.33
CA THR A 114 -5.93 -2.64 10.80
C THR A 114 -4.97 -2.98 11.96
N LEU A 115 -3.96 -3.78 11.67
CA LEU A 115 -2.85 -3.93 12.62
C LEU A 115 -2.03 -2.64 12.69
N SER A 116 -1.53 -2.32 13.87
CA SER A 116 -0.47 -1.32 14.02
C SER A 116 0.87 -1.90 13.55
N LEU A 117 1.84 -1.04 13.21
CA LEU A 117 3.18 -1.51 12.85
C LEU A 117 3.87 -2.24 14.01
N ASP A 118 3.55 -1.91 15.25
CA ASP A 118 4.08 -2.63 16.43
C ASP A 118 3.57 -4.06 16.48
N GLU A 119 2.29 -4.28 16.21
CA GLU A 119 1.71 -5.62 16.17
C GLU A 119 2.30 -6.42 15.01
N VAL A 120 2.48 -5.82 13.83
CA VAL A 120 3.11 -6.45 12.67
C VAL A 120 4.54 -6.89 13.00
N LEU A 121 5.35 -6.02 13.57
CA LEU A 121 6.74 -6.33 13.95
C LEU A 121 6.82 -7.37 15.06
N THR A 122 5.94 -7.29 16.06
CA THR A 122 5.88 -8.24 17.17
C THR A 122 5.47 -9.64 16.71
N SER A 123 4.54 -9.75 15.75
CA SER A 123 4.12 -11.04 15.19
C SER A 123 5.15 -11.68 14.25
N GLY A 124 6.13 -10.90 13.79
CA GLY A 124 7.18 -11.33 12.86
C GLY A 124 6.76 -11.23 11.40
N LEU A 125 7.77 -11.10 10.53
CA LEU A 125 7.58 -10.81 9.10
C LEU A 125 7.75 -12.02 8.18
N ASP A 126 8.17 -13.15 8.72
CA ASP A 126 8.57 -14.33 7.91
C ASP A 126 7.38 -14.99 7.20
N SER A 127 6.18 -14.92 7.77
CA SER A 127 4.95 -15.48 7.21
C SER A 127 4.50 -14.79 5.93
N TYR A 128 4.79 -13.49 5.79
CA TYR A 128 4.35 -12.72 4.64
C TYR A 128 5.17 -13.08 3.38
N LYS A 129 4.46 -13.22 2.26
CA LYS A 129 5.04 -13.53 0.94
C LYS A 129 5.51 -12.30 0.18
N ALA A 130 4.88 -11.16 0.43
CA ALA A 130 5.20 -9.86 -0.16
C ALA A 130 4.69 -8.73 0.74
N VAL A 131 5.15 -7.50 0.45
CA VAL A 131 4.54 -6.27 0.94
C VAL A 131 3.98 -5.47 -0.24
N PHE A 132 2.77 -4.94 -0.09
CA PHE A 132 2.11 -4.07 -1.06
C PHE A 132 1.78 -2.72 -0.43
N ILE A 133 2.08 -1.65 -1.14
CA ILE A 133 1.93 -0.25 -0.68
C ILE A 133 1.13 0.52 -1.72
N PRO A 134 -0.19 0.69 -1.51
CA PRO A 134 -1.02 1.54 -2.36
C PRO A 134 -0.59 3.00 -2.33
N GLY A 135 -1.02 3.75 -3.34
CA GLY A 135 -0.77 5.18 -3.42
C GLY A 135 -1.91 6.04 -2.89
N GLY A 136 -2.09 7.21 -3.50
CA GLY A 136 -2.67 8.39 -2.91
C GLY A 136 -1.58 9.16 -2.16
N HIS A 137 -1.83 10.42 -1.78
CA HIS A 137 -0.79 11.26 -1.16
C HIS A 137 -0.50 10.93 0.32
N ALA A 138 -1.35 10.16 0.98
CA ALA A 138 -1.22 9.85 2.41
C ALA A 138 0.12 9.21 2.83
N PRO A 139 0.79 8.35 2.02
CA PRO A 139 2.12 7.79 2.33
C PRO A 139 3.22 8.84 2.58
N LEU A 140 3.09 10.06 2.03
CA LEU A 140 4.03 11.15 2.28
C LEU A 140 4.04 11.59 3.75
N ILE A 141 2.95 11.35 4.49
CA ILE A 141 2.76 11.92 5.82
C ILE A 141 3.43 11.07 6.90
N ASP A 142 3.16 9.76 6.90
CA ASP A 142 3.51 8.88 8.01
C ASP A 142 4.17 7.55 7.62
N LEU A 143 4.33 7.26 6.31
CA LEU A 143 5.04 6.07 5.86
C LEU A 143 6.48 6.37 5.43
N ALA A 144 6.69 7.43 4.65
CA ALA A 144 7.99 7.79 4.06
C ALA A 144 9.08 8.07 5.10
N ASN A 145 8.70 8.50 6.29
CA ASN A 145 9.59 8.91 7.37
C ASN A 145 9.60 7.97 8.58
N ASN A 146 8.88 6.84 8.50
CA ASN A 146 8.65 5.96 9.64
C ASN A 146 9.74 4.88 9.77
N PRO A 147 10.53 4.87 10.86
CA PRO A 147 11.59 3.88 11.04
C PRO A 147 11.09 2.43 11.08
N LYS A 148 9.87 2.17 11.61
CA LYS A 148 9.26 0.82 11.65
C LYS A 148 8.91 0.33 10.25
N VAL A 149 8.43 1.22 9.37
CA VAL A 149 8.25 0.92 7.95
C VAL A 149 9.59 0.58 7.31
N GLY A 150 10.65 1.34 7.66
CA GLY A 150 12.02 1.06 7.22
C GLY A 150 12.50 -0.32 7.64
N GLU A 151 12.20 -0.76 8.85
CA GLU A 151 12.51 -2.10 9.35
C GLU A 151 11.81 -3.20 8.54
N ILE A 152 10.51 -3.02 8.28
CA ILE A 152 9.73 -3.93 7.44
C ILE A 152 10.36 -4.03 6.05
N LEU A 153 10.61 -2.91 5.39
CA LEU A 153 11.18 -2.88 4.03
C LEU A 153 12.56 -3.54 3.96
N LYS A 154 13.43 -3.30 4.95
CA LYS A 154 14.75 -3.94 5.06
C LYS A 154 14.63 -5.45 5.21
N HIS A 155 13.63 -5.95 5.93
CA HIS A 155 13.38 -7.39 6.04
C HIS A 155 13.01 -7.99 4.68
N PHE A 156 12.02 -7.41 3.95
CA PHE A 156 11.61 -7.91 2.65
C PHE A 156 12.74 -7.86 1.62
N ASN A 157 13.50 -6.77 1.56
CA ASN A 157 14.67 -6.63 0.70
C ASN A 157 15.73 -7.71 1.01
N LYS A 158 16.10 -7.89 2.29
CA LYS A 158 17.08 -8.90 2.71
C LYS A 158 16.66 -10.33 2.36
N GLN A 159 15.36 -10.62 2.43
CA GLN A 159 14.79 -11.92 2.09
C GLN A 159 14.53 -12.07 0.59
N GLY A 160 14.74 -11.03 -0.20
CA GLY A 160 14.39 -10.97 -1.63
C GLY A 160 12.89 -11.17 -1.87
N LYS A 161 12.02 -10.93 -0.90
CA LYS A 161 10.56 -11.02 -1.04
C LYS A 161 10.01 -9.80 -1.78
N PRO A 162 8.99 -9.96 -2.64
CA PRO A 162 8.47 -8.85 -3.42
C PRO A 162 8.00 -7.66 -2.57
N THR A 163 8.41 -6.47 -3.01
CA THR A 163 7.91 -5.18 -2.54
C THR A 163 7.25 -4.48 -3.72
N ALA A 164 5.92 -4.28 -3.66
CA ALA A 164 5.17 -3.60 -4.71
C ALA A 164 4.61 -2.28 -4.19
N ALA A 165 4.76 -1.20 -4.95
CA ALA A 165 4.25 0.12 -4.59
C ALA A 165 3.78 0.89 -5.83
N ILE A 166 2.71 1.71 -5.71
CA ILE A 166 2.11 2.41 -6.85
C ILE A 166 1.87 3.88 -6.54
N CYS A 167 1.93 4.73 -7.57
CA CYS A 167 1.66 6.16 -7.52
C CYS A 167 2.56 6.86 -6.51
N HIS A 168 2.04 7.37 -5.38
CA HIS A 168 2.86 7.90 -4.29
C HIS A 168 3.35 6.83 -3.29
N GLY A 169 2.85 5.60 -3.39
CA GLY A 169 3.31 4.49 -2.54
C GLY A 169 4.84 4.31 -2.50
N PRO A 170 5.56 4.43 -3.64
CA PRO A 170 7.02 4.28 -3.68
C PRO A 170 7.81 5.26 -2.79
N ILE A 171 7.25 6.42 -2.41
CA ILE A 171 7.92 7.34 -1.47
C ILE A 171 8.24 6.66 -0.13
N THR A 172 7.45 5.66 0.24
CA THR A 172 7.62 4.84 1.44
C THR A 172 8.99 4.16 1.50
N LEU A 173 9.60 3.88 0.34
CA LEU A 173 10.94 3.28 0.25
C LEU A 173 12.01 4.14 0.93
N LEU A 174 11.79 5.45 1.03
CA LEU A 174 12.71 6.36 1.75
C LEU A 174 12.78 6.09 3.26
N ALA A 175 11.81 5.38 3.83
CA ALA A 175 11.86 4.92 5.22
C ALA A 175 13.03 3.93 5.47
N ALA A 176 13.51 3.25 4.42
CA ALA A 176 14.55 2.21 4.54
C ALA A 176 15.98 2.78 4.50
N GLN A 177 16.23 3.91 5.15
CA GLN A 177 17.53 4.53 5.38
C GLN A 177 17.79 4.69 6.89
N GLN A 178 18.92 5.28 7.29
CA GLN A 178 19.25 5.41 8.72
C GLN A 178 18.38 6.46 9.44
N ASN A 179 18.17 7.62 8.80
CA ASN A 179 17.44 8.75 9.39
C ASN A 179 16.29 9.25 8.49
N PRO A 180 15.22 8.45 8.28
CA PRO A 180 14.17 8.83 7.34
C PRO A 180 13.42 10.11 7.74
N MET A 181 13.22 10.34 9.03
CA MET A 181 12.57 11.56 9.53
C MET A 181 13.41 12.81 9.22
N ALA A 182 14.71 12.78 9.52
CA ALA A 182 15.60 13.90 9.22
C ALA A 182 15.72 14.14 7.72
N TYR A 183 15.74 13.07 6.91
CA TYR A 183 15.75 13.16 5.46
C TYR A 183 14.51 13.91 4.95
N GLN A 184 13.31 13.45 5.31
CA GLN A 184 12.07 14.11 4.90
C GLN A 184 12.00 15.56 5.38
N GLN A 185 12.36 15.83 6.64
CA GLN A 185 12.34 17.17 7.19
C GLN A 185 13.28 18.11 6.45
N SER A 186 14.40 17.61 5.94
CA SER A 186 15.34 18.41 5.13
C SER A 186 14.71 18.89 3.82
N TRP A 187 13.90 18.06 3.20
CA TRP A 187 13.13 18.40 2.00
C TRP A 187 12.03 19.41 2.28
N VAL A 188 11.26 19.21 3.36
CA VAL A 188 10.23 20.16 3.82
C VAL A 188 10.84 21.53 4.11
N ASN A 189 12.02 21.57 4.68
CA ASN A 189 12.75 22.82 4.99
C ASN A 189 13.49 23.42 3.78
N GLY A 190 13.43 22.81 2.60
CA GLY A 190 14.13 23.28 1.40
C GLY A 190 15.67 23.17 1.47
N LYS A 191 16.19 22.32 2.35
CA LYS A 191 17.63 22.07 2.56
C LYS A 191 17.94 20.57 2.52
N PRO A 192 17.78 19.91 1.36
CA PRO A 192 17.96 18.46 1.24
C PRO A 192 19.34 17.99 1.69
N VAL A 193 19.36 16.92 2.47
CA VAL A 193 20.57 16.20 2.87
C VAL A 193 20.67 14.86 2.13
N ALA A 194 21.86 14.28 2.06
CA ALA A 194 22.04 12.95 1.46
C ALA A 194 21.25 11.89 2.23
N ALA A 195 20.71 10.92 1.50
CA ALA A 195 20.13 9.72 2.10
C ALA A 195 21.26 8.82 2.60
N ASP A 196 21.26 8.50 3.90
CA ASP A 196 22.30 7.70 4.51
C ASP A 196 21.85 6.22 4.60
N GLY A 197 22.62 5.34 3.95
CA GLY A 197 22.37 3.91 3.97
C GLY A 197 21.04 3.48 3.35
N TRP A 198 20.55 4.22 2.36
CA TRP A 198 19.32 3.84 1.67
C TRP A 198 19.51 2.59 0.85
N ILE A 199 18.80 1.51 1.21
CA ILE A 199 19.00 0.18 0.63
C ILE A 199 18.55 0.08 -0.84
N TYR A 200 17.70 1.00 -1.31
CA TYR A 200 17.20 1.05 -2.70
C TYR A 200 18.01 2.01 -3.61
N ALA A 201 19.14 2.54 -3.15
CA ALA A 201 20.02 3.33 -4.01
C ALA A 201 20.48 2.50 -5.21
N GLY A 202 20.39 3.07 -6.42
CA GLY A 202 20.72 2.42 -7.69
C GLY A 202 19.65 1.44 -8.22
N TYR A 203 18.55 1.20 -7.50
CA TYR A 203 17.41 0.45 -8.07
C TYR A 203 16.70 1.26 -9.13
N LYS A 204 16.31 0.60 -10.22
CA LYS A 204 15.35 1.16 -11.19
C LYS A 204 13.98 1.18 -10.55
N MET A 205 13.30 2.32 -10.64
CA MET A 205 11.98 2.49 -10.05
C MET A 205 11.21 3.63 -10.70
N THR A 206 9.93 3.71 -10.40
CA THR A 206 9.08 4.84 -10.78
C THR A 206 8.21 5.26 -9.60
N ILE A 207 7.61 6.44 -9.71
CA ILE A 207 6.67 7.04 -8.77
C ILE A 207 5.83 8.04 -9.56
N PHE A 208 4.77 8.58 -8.98
CA PHE A 208 4.02 9.69 -9.55
C PHE A 208 4.97 10.81 -9.98
N SER A 209 4.89 11.23 -11.26
CA SER A 209 5.88 12.13 -11.85
C SER A 209 5.69 13.57 -11.38
N ASN A 210 6.71 14.40 -11.53
CA ASN A 210 6.60 15.83 -11.19
C ASN A 210 5.60 16.57 -12.09
N SER A 211 5.41 16.14 -13.33
CA SER A 211 4.42 16.72 -14.26
C SER A 211 3.00 16.34 -13.88
N GLU A 212 2.78 15.08 -13.48
CA GLU A 212 1.49 14.62 -12.94
C GLU A 212 1.18 15.33 -11.60
N GLU A 213 2.19 15.55 -10.74
CA GLU A 213 2.05 16.31 -9.50
C GLU A 213 1.65 17.76 -9.74
N ALA A 214 2.19 18.39 -10.79
CA ALA A 214 1.82 19.77 -11.16
C ALA A 214 0.33 19.87 -11.54
N VAL A 215 -0.27 18.83 -12.12
CA VAL A 215 -1.72 18.78 -12.40
C VAL A 215 -2.51 18.66 -11.10
N PHE A 216 -2.06 17.84 -10.15
CA PHE A 216 -2.69 17.76 -8.83
C PHE A 216 -2.67 19.12 -8.11
N GLU A 217 -1.53 19.81 -8.11
CA GLU A 217 -1.40 21.14 -7.50
C GLU A 217 -2.30 22.19 -8.13
N GLN A 218 -2.60 22.10 -9.44
CA GLN A 218 -3.59 22.97 -10.09
C GLN A 218 -4.99 22.76 -9.49
N SER A 219 -5.36 21.52 -9.14
CA SER A 219 -6.64 21.22 -8.49
C SER A 219 -6.75 21.80 -7.06
N LEU A 220 -5.61 22.16 -6.46
CA LEU A 220 -5.52 22.80 -5.15
C LEU A 220 -5.51 24.34 -5.21
N ASN A 221 -6.03 24.94 -6.30
CA ASN A 221 -6.00 26.39 -6.53
C ASN A 221 -4.58 26.97 -6.52
N GLY A 222 -3.61 26.20 -6.99
CA GLY A 222 -2.21 26.60 -7.10
C GLY A 222 -1.40 26.46 -5.82
N GLU A 223 -1.96 25.90 -4.76
CA GLU A 223 -1.18 25.52 -3.57
C GLU A 223 -0.20 24.40 -3.92
N LYS A 224 0.94 24.39 -3.21
CA LYS A 224 2.07 23.53 -3.53
C LYS A 224 2.30 22.47 -2.44
N LEU A 225 2.75 21.29 -2.87
CA LEU A 225 3.33 20.33 -1.96
C LEU A 225 4.57 20.92 -1.26
N THR A 226 4.84 20.46 -0.05
CA THR A 226 6.04 20.86 0.68
C THR A 226 7.32 20.42 -0.01
N TYR A 227 7.28 19.32 -0.75
CA TYR A 227 8.36 18.84 -1.62
C TYR A 227 7.80 17.87 -2.68
N TYR A 228 8.54 17.68 -3.78
CA TYR A 228 8.19 16.72 -4.83
C TYR A 228 8.79 15.34 -4.54
N PRO A 229 7.96 14.28 -4.39
CA PRO A 229 8.41 12.93 -4.05
C PRO A 229 9.43 12.35 -5.04
N ALA A 230 9.17 12.49 -6.35
CA ALA A 230 10.08 11.98 -7.38
C ALA A 230 11.47 12.61 -7.31
N LYS A 231 11.56 13.92 -6.98
CA LYS A 231 12.85 14.59 -6.77
C LYS A 231 13.57 14.03 -5.54
N ALA A 232 12.84 13.81 -4.45
CA ALA A 232 13.42 13.28 -3.22
C ALA A 232 13.97 11.86 -3.44
N MET A 233 13.25 10.99 -4.14
CA MET A 233 13.72 9.64 -4.45
C MET A 233 14.92 9.63 -5.41
N SER A 234 14.88 10.49 -6.44
CA SER A 234 16.02 10.63 -7.36
C SER A 234 17.28 11.11 -6.63
N PHE A 235 17.13 12.10 -5.75
CA PHE A 235 18.25 12.62 -4.96
C PHE A 235 18.80 11.60 -3.96
N ALA A 236 17.96 10.70 -3.44
CA ALA A 236 18.39 9.59 -2.60
C ALA A 236 19.17 8.51 -3.39
N GLY A 237 19.20 8.59 -4.71
CA GLY A 237 19.94 7.67 -5.57
C GLY A 237 19.07 6.66 -6.32
N GLY A 238 17.75 6.83 -6.35
CA GLY A 238 16.85 6.03 -7.16
C GLY A 238 17.06 6.26 -8.66
N ALA A 239 17.21 5.19 -9.45
CA ALA A 239 17.30 5.25 -10.92
C ALA A 239 15.89 5.38 -11.50
N MET A 240 15.34 6.59 -11.46
CA MET A 240 13.96 6.88 -11.82
C MET A 240 13.69 6.64 -13.31
N GLN A 241 12.59 5.94 -13.62
CA GLN A 241 12.13 5.65 -14.98
C GLN A 241 10.68 6.08 -15.14
N PHE A 242 10.43 7.05 -16.00
CA PHE A 242 9.10 7.59 -16.26
C PHE A 242 8.64 7.28 -17.68
N SER A 243 7.33 7.04 -17.84
CA SER A 243 6.62 7.13 -19.12
C SER A 243 5.96 8.51 -19.27
N ALA A 244 5.26 8.73 -20.37
CA ALA A 244 4.38 9.89 -20.51
C ALA A 244 3.32 9.89 -19.39
N ASP A 245 2.91 11.10 -18.99
CA ASP A 245 1.92 11.30 -17.94
C ASP A 245 0.63 10.51 -18.22
N TRP A 246 0.05 9.96 -17.18
CA TRP A 246 -1.20 9.19 -17.19
C TRP A 246 -1.16 7.90 -18.03
N GLN A 247 0.01 7.49 -18.52
CA GLN A 247 0.20 6.18 -19.12
C GLN A 247 0.59 5.14 -18.06
N SER A 248 0.11 3.91 -18.24
CA SER A 248 0.52 2.80 -17.38
C SER A 248 2.03 2.58 -17.52
N ASN A 249 2.76 2.63 -16.42
CA ASN A 249 4.18 2.35 -16.36
C ASN A 249 4.51 1.55 -15.10
N VAL A 250 5.07 0.36 -15.26
CA VAL A 250 5.52 -0.49 -14.17
C VAL A 250 7.00 -0.83 -14.38
N VAL A 251 7.80 -0.55 -13.38
CA VAL A 251 9.24 -0.84 -13.35
C VAL A 251 9.49 -1.96 -12.35
N VAL A 252 10.16 -3.01 -12.82
CA VAL A 252 10.58 -4.15 -11.99
C VAL A 252 12.10 -4.19 -11.95
N ASP A 253 12.67 -4.18 -10.74
CA ASP A 253 14.10 -4.37 -10.53
C ASP A 253 14.31 -5.24 -9.28
N ARG A 254 14.87 -6.42 -9.48
CA ARG A 254 15.05 -7.42 -8.42
C ARG A 254 13.71 -7.79 -7.78
N GLU A 255 13.55 -7.61 -6.47
CA GLU A 255 12.30 -7.84 -5.73
C GLU A 255 11.34 -6.65 -5.76
N LEU A 256 11.79 -5.47 -6.21
CA LEU A 256 11.02 -4.24 -6.22
C LEU A 256 10.16 -4.11 -7.48
N ILE A 257 8.90 -3.76 -7.28
CA ILE A 257 7.91 -3.50 -8.34
C ILE A 257 7.27 -2.14 -8.06
N THR A 258 7.43 -1.18 -8.97
CA THR A 258 6.84 0.15 -8.79
C THR A 258 5.96 0.54 -9.97
N GLY A 259 4.80 1.14 -9.69
CA GLY A 259 3.88 1.69 -10.68
C GLY A 259 3.82 3.21 -10.61
N GLN A 260 3.79 3.90 -11.75
CA GLN A 260 3.93 5.37 -11.81
C GLN A 260 2.69 6.11 -11.30
N ASN A 261 1.50 5.68 -11.68
CA ASN A 261 0.26 6.45 -11.52
C ASN A 261 -0.97 5.53 -11.40
N PRO A 262 -2.18 6.05 -11.18
CA PRO A 262 -3.38 5.25 -11.02
C PRO A 262 -3.66 4.27 -12.17
N PHE A 263 -3.23 4.56 -13.38
CA PHE A 263 -3.44 3.69 -14.55
C PHE A 263 -2.46 2.50 -14.61
N SER A 264 -1.54 2.40 -13.65
CA SER A 264 -0.59 1.29 -13.52
C SER A 264 -1.13 0.12 -12.66
N ASP A 265 -2.32 0.23 -12.10
CA ASP A 265 -2.91 -0.67 -11.11
C ASP A 265 -2.97 -2.14 -11.56
N LYS A 266 -3.53 -2.41 -12.75
CA LYS A 266 -3.64 -3.78 -13.31
C LYS A 266 -2.28 -4.36 -13.68
N ALA A 267 -1.42 -3.55 -14.27
CA ALA A 267 -0.08 -3.98 -14.66
C ALA A 267 0.79 -4.29 -13.43
N LEU A 268 0.69 -3.48 -12.36
CA LEU A 268 1.37 -3.73 -11.10
C LEU A 268 0.86 -5.04 -10.45
N ALA A 269 -0.45 -5.25 -10.41
CA ALA A 269 -1.04 -6.48 -9.89
C ALA A 269 -0.52 -7.72 -10.64
N ALA A 270 -0.48 -7.66 -11.97
CA ALA A 270 0.04 -8.74 -12.79
C ALA A 270 1.53 -9.00 -12.53
N ALA A 271 2.36 -7.95 -12.45
CA ALA A 271 3.78 -8.07 -12.15
C ALA A 271 4.03 -8.66 -10.75
N LEU A 272 3.25 -8.25 -9.74
CA LEU A 272 3.35 -8.80 -8.39
C LEU A 272 2.96 -10.29 -8.36
N LEU A 273 1.86 -10.67 -9.01
CA LEU A 273 1.45 -12.07 -9.10
C LEU A 273 2.48 -12.93 -9.84
N GLN A 274 3.07 -12.42 -10.92
CA GLN A 274 4.16 -13.09 -11.62
C GLN A 274 5.36 -13.29 -10.69
N LYS A 275 5.77 -12.25 -9.96
CA LYS A 275 6.91 -12.31 -9.03
C LYS A 275 6.67 -13.30 -7.88
N LEU A 276 5.44 -13.36 -7.37
CA LEU A 276 5.04 -14.33 -6.35
C LEU A 276 5.04 -15.79 -6.86
N ALA A 277 4.82 -16.00 -8.17
CA ALA A 277 4.84 -17.31 -8.80
C ALA A 277 6.27 -17.81 -9.13
N GLU A 278 7.29 -16.94 -9.14
CA GLU A 278 8.68 -17.35 -9.31
C GLU A 278 9.08 -18.27 -8.15
N LYS A 279 9.47 -19.51 -8.48
CA LYS A 279 9.98 -20.48 -7.48
C LYS A 279 11.25 -19.92 -6.89
N ARG A 280 11.28 -19.78 -5.59
CA ARG A 280 12.46 -19.41 -4.81
C ARG A 280 13.10 -20.65 -4.21
#